data_d6a9122ff89cd7d17cfb8671831a8dfb
#
_entry.id   d6a9122ff89cd7d17cfb8671831a8dfb
#
_cell.length_a   1.000
_cell.length_b   1.000
_cell.length_c   1.000
_cell.angle_alpha   90.00
_cell.angle_beta   90.00
_cell.angle_gamma   90.00
#
_symmetry.space_group_name_H-M   'P 1'
#
loop_
_entity.id
_entity.type
_entity.pdbx_description
1 polymer ?
#
loop_
_entity_poly.entity_id
_entity_poly.type
_entity_poly.pdbx_seq_one_letter_code
_entity_poly.pdbx_strand_id
1 'polypeptide(L)'
;MYSKVSEFCKIKNTGLAYKNGLEQTPRVQWLVKLLESNNIEYIIDEWGSDLNKFYNIILPGNSGKFITAHHDIVNPDSDNANDNSASVINAIMTKINSPSTTIILLDGEEIGGKGSQRASDKINDGEYGNCDWVLNFELTGRGGSHFFIGNYENGLSDHIKGLFNCPVVQTPFNDSVIFNNNGIISTVINPLPPLEKEESIIKSFLRRTPEVLSHDGTPLDFSILYNCHSVKDSLDTIDPKDMQDFVEKVVMKILS
;
A
#
# COMPACT_ATOMS: atom_id res chain seq x y z
N MET A 1 -3.63 -11.35 -12.99
CA MET A 1 -3.43 -9.96 -12.52
C MET A 1 -2.08 -9.78 -11.81
N TYR A 2 -1.70 -10.60 -10.82
CA TYR A 2 -0.44 -10.44 -10.06
C TYR A 2 0.82 -10.38 -10.95
N SER A 3 0.86 -11.10 -12.08
CA SER A 3 1.97 -11.00 -13.05
C SER A 3 2.14 -9.60 -13.65
N LYS A 4 1.13 -8.73 -13.56
CA LYS A 4 1.19 -7.36 -14.05
C LYS A 4 2.09 -6.44 -13.22
N VAL A 5 2.45 -6.83 -12.00
CA VAL A 5 3.39 -6.07 -11.18
C VAL A 5 4.73 -5.87 -11.89
N SER A 6 5.24 -6.89 -12.60
CA SER A 6 6.50 -6.80 -13.34
C SER A 6 6.45 -5.81 -14.53
N GLU A 7 5.29 -5.62 -15.14
CA GLU A 7 5.10 -4.59 -16.16
C GLU A 7 5.04 -3.20 -15.53
N PHE A 8 4.34 -3.06 -14.41
CA PHE A 8 4.19 -1.80 -13.69
C PHE A 8 5.52 -1.30 -13.11
N CYS A 9 6.34 -2.17 -12.56
CA CYS A 9 7.68 -1.84 -12.05
C CYS A 9 8.63 -1.30 -13.12
N LYS A 10 8.41 -1.59 -14.40
CA LYS A 10 9.22 -1.07 -15.51
C LYS A 10 8.94 0.39 -15.82
N ILE A 11 7.87 0.97 -15.29
CA ILE A 11 7.47 2.34 -15.57
C ILE A 11 8.13 3.25 -14.53
N LYS A 12 9.19 3.92 -14.93
CA LYS A 12 10.09 4.71 -14.10
C LYS A 12 9.82 6.22 -14.27
N ASN A 13 8.69 6.71 -13.76
CA ASN A 13 8.47 8.14 -13.70
C ASN A 13 8.56 8.64 -12.26
N THR A 14 9.55 9.47 -11.98
CA THR A 14 9.66 10.24 -10.76
C THR A 14 8.86 11.53 -10.87
N GLY A 15 8.64 12.22 -9.74
CA GLY A 15 8.05 13.56 -9.69
C GLY A 15 8.70 14.60 -10.63
N LEU A 16 9.88 14.32 -11.21
CA LEU A 16 10.47 15.11 -12.28
C LEU A 16 9.73 14.98 -13.61
N ALA A 17 9.00 13.91 -13.85
CA ALA A 17 8.14 13.74 -15.02
C ALA A 17 6.96 14.73 -15.02
N TYR A 18 6.53 15.18 -13.86
CA TYR A 18 5.49 16.22 -13.70
C TYR A 18 5.93 17.59 -14.29
N LYS A 19 7.23 17.84 -14.41
CA LYS A 19 7.76 19.11 -14.98
C LYS A 19 7.61 19.24 -16.51
N ASN A 20 7.21 18.17 -17.19
CA ASN A 20 7.20 18.15 -18.66
C ASN A 20 5.81 18.35 -19.28
N GLY A 21 4.82 18.77 -18.49
CA GLY A 21 3.48 19.11 -19.00
C GLY A 21 2.71 17.92 -19.59
N LEU A 22 3.04 16.68 -19.18
CA LEU A 22 2.24 15.52 -19.52
C LEU A 22 0.90 15.62 -18.80
N GLU A 23 -0.21 15.40 -19.52
CA GLU A 23 -1.54 15.40 -18.92
C GLU A 23 -1.68 14.38 -17.80
N GLN A 24 -0.93 13.27 -17.87
CA GLN A 24 -0.84 12.23 -16.86
C GLN A 24 0.53 11.57 -16.87
N THR A 25 1.00 11.10 -15.72
CA THR A 25 2.25 10.34 -15.68
C THR A 25 2.12 8.99 -16.37
N PRO A 26 3.21 8.41 -16.88
CA PRO A 26 3.19 7.08 -17.48
C PRO A 26 2.63 5.99 -16.56
N ARG A 27 2.85 6.08 -15.23
CA ARG A 27 2.26 5.15 -14.25
C ARG A 27 0.75 5.29 -14.19
N VAL A 28 0.22 6.51 -14.13
CA VAL A 28 -1.23 6.79 -14.17
C VAL A 28 -1.84 6.27 -15.48
N GLN A 29 -1.22 6.55 -16.61
CA GLN A 29 -1.69 6.07 -17.92
C GLN A 29 -1.75 4.54 -18.01
N TRP A 30 -0.75 3.86 -17.44
CA TRP A 30 -0.74 2.40 -17.41
C TRP A 30 -1.84 1.84 -16.48
N LEU A 31 -2.02 2.44 -15.30
CA LEU A 31 -3.09 2.07 -14.37
C LEU A 31 -4.46 2.24 -15.00
N VAL A 32 -4.73 3.37 -15.65
CA VAL A 32 -5.98 3.62 -16.38
C VAL A 32 -6.25 2.52 -17.41
N LYS A 33 -5.26 2.20 -18.28
CA LYS A 33 -5.40 1.11 -19.27
C LYS A 33 -5.66 -0.25 -18.61
N LEU A 34 -5.03 -0.53 -17.47
CA LEU A 34 -5.27 -1.77 -16.72
C LEU A 34 -6.71 -1.83 -16.20
N LEU A 35 -7.22 -0.74 -15.61
CA LEU A 35 -8.57 -0.65 -15.09
C LEU A 35 -9.60 -0.79 -16.21
N GLU A 36 -9.43 -0.07 -17.32
CA GLU A 36 -10.30 -0.16 -18.51
C GLU A 36 -10.34 -1.57 -19.07
N SER A 37 -9.18 -2.23 -19.22
CA SER A 37 -9.10 -3.59 -19.75
C SER A 37 -9.77 -4.65 -18.86
N ASN A 38 -10.02 -4.33 -17.59
CA ASN A 38 -10.71 -5.18 -16.62
C ASN A 38 -12.13 -4.70 -16.29
N ASN A 39 -12.65 -3.69 -17.02
CA ASN A 39 -13.97 -3.08 -16.79
C ASN A 39 -14.17 -2.59 -15.35
N ILE A 40 -13.13 -2.04 -14.73
CA ILE A 40 -13.18 -1.46 -13.39
C ILE A 40 -13.47 0.03 -13.53
N GLU A 41 -14.55 0.48 -12.92
CA GLU A 41 -14.89 1.90 -12.84
C GLU A 41 -13.85 2.67 -12.02
N TYR A 42 -13.49 3.86 -12.48
CA TYR A 42 -12.53 4.72 -11.79
C TYR A 42 -12.86 6.20 -11.97
N ILE A 43 -12.37 7.01 -11.05
CA ILE A 43 -12.38 8.47 -11.08
C ILE A 43 -10.94 8.93 -10.92
N ILE A 44 -10.51 9.93 -11.71
CA ILE A 44 -9.22 10.58 -11.54
C ILE A 44 -9.45 11.89 -10.81
N ASP A 45 -8.86 12.05 -9.63
CA ASP A 45 -8.77 13.33 -8.94
C ASP A 45 -7.40 13.94 -9.25
N GLU A 46 -7.41 14.94 -10.14
CA GLU A 46 -6.22 15.70 -10.53
C GLU A 46 -6.15 17.00 -9.74
N TRP A 47 -4.97 17.30 -9.19
CA TRP A 47 -4.73 18.59 -8.53
C TRP A 47 -3.28 19.05 -8.68
N GLY A 48 -2.99 20.27 -8.18
CA GLY A 48 -1.67 20.88 -8.28
C GLY A 48 -1.62 22.02 -9.28
N SER A 49 -0.43 22.31 -9.81
CA SER A 49 -0.20 23.34 -10.83
C SER A 49 0.31 22.70 -12.11
N ASP A 50 0.32 23.45 -13.22
CA ASP A 50 0.82 22.97 -14.52
C ASP A 50 2.25 22.39 -14.46
N LEU A 51 3.03 22.77 -13.45
CA LEU A 51 4.40 22.29 -13.27
C LEU A 51 4.52 21.12 -12.28
N ASN A 52 3.48 20.86 -11.47
CA ASN A 52 3.45 19.82 -10.46
C ASN A 52 2.02 19.28 -10.30
N LYS A 53 1.61 18.42 -11.21
CA LYS A 53 0.33 17.73 -11.15
C LYS A 53 0.43 16.42 -10.42
N PHE A 54 -0.60 16.12 -9.64
CA PHE A 54 -0.79 14.89 -8.89
C PHE A 54 -2.10 14.23 -9.27
N TYR A 55 -2.18 12.92 -9.09
CA TYR A 55 -3.33 12.13 -9.51
C TYR A 55 -3.65 11.02 -8.51
N ASN A 56 -4.71 11.19 -7.73
CA ASN A 56 -5.30 10.03 -7.06
C ASN A 56 -6.26 9.33 -8.03
N ILE A 57 -6.25 7.99 -8.01
CA ILE A 57 -7.19 7.19 -8.78
C ILE A 57 -8.13 6.50 -7.80
N ILE A 58 -9.41 6.83 -7.86
CA ILE A 58 -10.44 6.29 -6.98
C ILE A 58 -11.20 5.19 -7.72
N LEU A 59 -11.31 3.99 -7.14
CA LEU A 59 -12.17 2.91 -7.59
C LEU A 59 -13.38 2.86 -6.65
N PRO A 60 -14.53 3.45 -7.03
CA PRO A 60 -15.63 3.69 -6.11
C PRO A 60 -16.22 2.40 -5.55
N GLY A 61 -16.60 2.43 -4.27
CA GLY A 61 -17.33 1.40 -3.55
C GLY A 61 -18.40 2.01 -2.65
N ASN A 62 -19.12 1.20 -1.90
CA ASN A 62 -20.23 1.67 -1.06
C ASN A 62 -20.28 1.01 0.35
N SER A 63 -19.22 0.28 0.74
CA SER A 63 -19.20 -0.44 2.03
C SER A 63 -18.72 0.39 3.22
N GLY A 64 -18.24 1.63 3.00
CA GLY A 64 -17.54 2.42 4.02
C GLY A 64 -16.10 1.95 4.28
N LYS A 65 -15.69 0.85 3.70
CA LYS A 65 -14.35 0.25 3.84
C LYS A 65 -13.44 0.76 2.73
N PHE A 66 -12.35 1.44 3.10
CA PHE A 66 -11.41 2.01 2.16
C PHE A 66 -10.06 1.30 2.24
N ILE A 67 -9.41 1.10 1.09
CA ILE A 67 -8.04 0.62 0.99
C ILE A 67 -7.23 1.62 0.18
N THR A 68 -6.01 1.89 0.62
CA THR A 68 -5.09 2.79 -0.07
C THR A 68 -3.75 2.12 -0.34
N ALA A 69 -3.09 2.56 -1.41
CA ALA A 69 -1.70 2.23 -1.74
C ALA A 69 -1.15 3.36 -2.61
N HIS A 70 0.07 3.81 -2.38
CA HIS A 70 0.66 4.84 -3.23
C HIS A 70 1.24 4.25 -4.52
N HIS A 71 1.15 5.02 -5.61
CA HIS A 71 1.65 4.60 -6.91
C HIS A 71 2.85 5.40 -7.42
N ASP A 72 3.23 6.48 -6.74
CA ASP A 72 4.45 7.22 -7.02
C ASP A 72 5.70 6.42 -6.60
N ILE A 73 6.85 6.87 -7.06
CA ILE A 73 8.15 6.26 -6.80
C ILE A 73 9.21 7.34 -6.54
N VAL A 74 10.16 7.03 -5.67
CA VAL A 74 11.26 7.95 -5.33
C VAL A 74 12.52 7.69 -6.15
N ASN A 75 12.85 6.43 -6.40
CA ASN A 75 14.08 6.04 -7.05
C ASN A 75 13.84 5.46 -8.46
N PRO A 76 14.21 6.18 -9.54
CA PRO A 76 14.03 5.69 -10.92
C PRO A 76 14.96 4.51 -11.28
N ASP A 77 16.04 4.31 -10.54
CA ASP A 77 16.99 3.22 -10.76
C ASP A 77 16.57 1.91 -10.07
N SER A 78 15.55 1.97 -9.19
CA SER A 78 14.94 0.83 -8.55
C SER A 78 13.74 0.30 -9.33
N ASP A 79 13.34 -0.95 -9.12
CA ASP A 79 12.05 -1.47 -9.61
C ASP A 79 10.88 -0.93 -8.80
N ASN A 80 11.11 -0.42 -7.59
CA ASN A 80 10.07 -0.01 -6.64
C ASN A 80 8.99 -1.08 -6.54
N ALA A 81 9.45 -2.33 -6.46
CA ALA A 81 8.59 -3.50 -6.61
C ALA A 81 7.74 -3.72 -5.37
N ASN A 82 8.38 -3.68 -4.19
CA ASN A 82 7.68 -3.80 -2.93
C ASN A 82 7.18 -2.43 -2.44
N ASP A 83 7.93 -1.37 -2.70
CA ASP A 83 7.62 0.02 -2.36
C ASP A 83 7.26 0.84 -3.61
N ASN A 84 5.99 0.92 -4.04
CA ASN A 84 4.83 0.24 -3.48
C ASN A 84 3.99 -0.42 -4.59
N SER A 85 4.67 -0.82 -5.71
CA SER A 85 4.00 -1.36 -6.91
C SER A 85 3.18 -2.63 -6.61
N ALA A 86 3.68 -3.51 -5.74
CA ALA A 86 2.96 -4.71 -5.34
C ALA A 86 1.66 -4.36 -4.60
N SER A 87 1.69 -3.37 -3.71
CA SER A 87 0.52 -2.92 -2.96
C SER A 87 -0.57 -2.32 -3.86
N VAL A 88 -0.17 -1.58 -4.91
CA VAL A 88 -1.10 -1.09 -5.93
C VAL A 88 -1.83 -2.25 -6.61
N ILE A 89 -1.11 -3.29 -7.02
CA ILE A 89 -1.72 -4.47 -7.65
C ILE A 89 -2.61 -5.23 -6.67
N ASN A 90 -2.20 -5.38 -5.40
CA ASN A 90 -3.01 -6.00 -4.35
C ASN A 90 -4.31 -5.22 -4.07
N ALA A 91 -4.25 -3.89 -4.07
CA ALA A 91 -5.42 -3.04 -3.93
C ALA A 91 -6.41 -3.22 -5.09
N ILE A 92 -5.93 -3.26 -6.35
CA ILE A 92 -6.76 -3.55 -7.53
C ILE A 92 -7.37 -4.96 -7.45
N MET A 93 -6.58 -5.97 -7.02
CA MET A 93 -7.09 -7.32 -6.81
C MET A 93 -8.15 -7.37 -5.72
N THR A 94 -8.00 -6.58 -4.67
CA THR A 94 -9.03 -6.45 -3.63
C THR A 94 -10.31 -5.88 -4.22
N LYS A 95 -10.24 -4.86 -5.08
CA LYS A 95 -11.43 -4.33 -5.79
C LYS A 95 -12.17 -5.37 -6.59
N ILE A 96 -11.44 -6.22 -7.29
CA ILE A 96 -12.03 -7.32 -8.09
C ILE A 96 -12.76 -8.33 -7.18
N ASN A 97 -12.16 -8.68 -6.04
CA ASN A 97 -12.71 -9.68 -5.11
C ASN A 97 -13.78 -9.09 -4.17
N SER A 98 -13.75 -7.79 -3.92
CA SER A 98 -14.71 -7.06 -3.09
C SER A 98 -15.13 -5.76 -3.78
N PRO A 99 -16.07 -5.81 -4.74
CA PRO A 99 -16.47 -4.64 -5.53
C PRO A 99 -17.05 -3.48 -4.70
N SER A 100 -17.60 -3.78 -3.51
CA SER A 100 -18.14 -2.77 -2.59
C SER A 100 -17.09 -1.96 -1.84
N THR A 101 -15.83 -2.40 -1.82
CA THR A 101 -14.70 -1.69 -1.18
C THR A 101 -14.27 -0.52 -2.08
N THR A 102 -14.06 0.65 -1.48
CA THR A 102 -13.43 1.77 -2.17
C THR A 102 -11.91 1.63 -2.14
N ILE A 103 -11.26 1.77 -3.30
CA ILE A 103 -9.80 1.81 -3.39
C ILE A 103 -9.36 3.21 -3.78
N ILE A 104 -8.31 3.73 -3.17
CA ILE A 104 -7.66 4.97 -3.60
C ILE A 104 -6.19 4.66 -3.85
N LEU A 105 -5.79 4.76 -5.11
CA LEU A 105 -4.39 4.71 -5.49
C LEU A 105 -3.82 6.13 -5.36
N LEU A 106 -2.95 6.33 -4.37
CA LEU A 106 -2.47 7.64 -3.93
C LEU A 106 -1.23 8.08 -4.72
N ASP A 107 -1.07 9.39 -4.89
CA ASP A 107 0.10 10.03 -5.49
C ASP A 107 0.82 10.92 -4.49
N GLY A 108 2.15 10.98 -4.57
CA GLY A 108 2.96 11.89 -3.75
C GLY A 108 3.11 11.47 -2.29
N GLU A 109 3.07 10.18 -1.98
CA GLU A 109 3.45 9.64 -0.68
C GLU A 109 4.91 9.97 -0.38
N GLU A 110 5.80 9.68 -1.33
CA GLU A 110 7.25 9.83 -1.31
C GLU A 110 7.75 11.29 -1.11
N ILE A 111 6.86 12.24 -1.24
CA ILE A 111 7.13 13.66 -1.01
C ILE A 111 6.25 14.25 0.10
N GLY A 112 5.88 13.41 1.07
CA GLY A 112 5.19 13.78 2.31
C GLY A 112 3.68 13.64 2.27
N GLY A 113 3.15 12.58 1.64
CA GLY A 113 1.74 12.19 1.73
C GLY A 113 0.76 13.17 1.08
N LYS A 114 1.11 13.72 -0.10
CA LYS A 114 0.25 14.71 -0.79
C LYS A 114 -1.10 14.12 -1.18
N GLY A 115 -1.09 12.89 -1.68
CA GLY A 115 -2.30 12.17 -2.08
C GLY A 115 -3.19 11.81 -0.91
N SER A 116 -2.62 11.35 0.20
CA SER A 116 -3.38 11.03 1.40
C SER A 116 -3.97 12.28 2.07
N GLN A 117 -3.26 13.41 2.06
CA GLN A 117 -3.83 14.69 2.51
C GLN A 117 -5.03 15.08 1.63
N ARG A 118 -4.87 15.05 0.30
CA ARG A 118 -5.96 15.34 -0.63
C ARG A 118 -7.14 14.39 -0.45
N ALA A 119 -6.87 13.08 -0.31
CA ALA A 119 -7.91 12.08 -0.09
C ALA A 119 -8.64 12.30 1.25
N SER A 120 -7.92 12.68 2.31
CA SER A 120 -8.52 13.00 3.61
C SER A 120 -9.49 14.17 3.51
N ASP A 121 -9.12 15.24 2.80
CA ASP A 121 -9.99 16.41 2.58
C ASP A 121 -11.26 15.97 1.84
N LYS A 122 -11.14 15.21 0.76
CA LYS A 122 -12.26 14.71 -0.05
C LYS A 122 -13.17 13.73 0.68
N ILE A 123 -12.61 12.88 1.55
CA ILE A 123 -13.41 11.99 2.42
C ILE A 123 -14.21 12.82 3.43
N ASN A 124 -13.58 13.79 4.09
CA ASN A 124 -14.22 14.65 5.08
C ASN A 124 -15.32 15.53 4.46
N ASP A 125 -15.16 15.94 3.21
CA ASP A 125 -16.16 16.67 2.43
C ASP A 125 -17.28 15.76 1.87
N GLY A 126 -17.16 14.44 2.04
CA GLY A 126 -18.12 13.44 1.55
C GLY A 126 -18.06 13.16 0.05
N GLU A 127 -17.06 13.69 -0.67
CA GLU A 127 -16.93 13.54 -2.12
C GLU A 127 -16.56 12.10 -2.54
N TYR A 128 -15.85 11.35 -1.68
CA TYR A 128 -15.51 9.94 -1.95
C TYR A 128 -16.48 8.95 -1.28
N GLY A 129 -17.60 9.48 -0.70
CA GLY A 129 -18.60 8.70 0.01
C GLY A 129 -18.28 8.54 1.51
N ASN A 130 -19.14 7.79 2.21
CA ASN A 130 -18.94 7.52 3.64
C ASN A 130 -17.73 6.61 3.85
N CYS A 131 -16.85 7.00 4.77
CA CYS A 131 -15.67 6.25 5.13
C CYS A 131 -15.73 5.87 6.61
N ASP A 132 -15.81 4.58 6.91
CA ASP A 132 -15.74 4.07 8.28
C ASP A 132 -14.29 3.99 8.73
N TRP A 133 -13.39 3.57 7.81
CA TRP A 133 -11.97 3.43 8.05
C TRP A 133 -11.16 3.26 6.75
N VAL A 134 -9.85 3.47 6.85
CA VAL A 134 -8.87 3.29 5.77
C VAL A 134 -7.82 2.27 6.18
N LEU A 135 -7.64 1.21 5.39
CA LEU A 135 -6.53 0.26 5.53
C LEU A 135 -5.46 0.60 4.48
N ASN A 136 -4.31 1.10 4.94
CA ASN A 136 -3.20 1.44 4.05
C ASN A 136 -2.34 0.19 3.76
N PHE A 137 -2.16 -0.13 2.49
CA PHE A 137 -1.27 -1.19 2.04
C PHE A 137 0.13 -0.65 1.83
N GLU A 138 1.09 -1.23 2.54
CA GLU A 138 2.48 -0.82 2.46
C GLU A 138 3.36 -2.07 2.38
N LEU A 139 4.25 -2.12 1.36
CA LEU A 139 5.23 -3.19 1.19
C LEU A 139 4.60 -4.59 1.13
N THR A 140 3.48 -4.74 0.42
CA THR A 140 2.66 -5.97 0.45
C THR A 140 3.07 -7.02 -0.58
N GLY A 141 4.29 -6.94 -1.11
CA GLY A 141 4.77 -7.83 -2.16
C GLY A 141 5.25 -9.19 -1.67
N ARG A 142 5.52 -9.35 -0.36
CA ARG A 142 6.05 -10.58 0.23
C ARG A 142 5.52 -10.79 1.64
N GLY A 143 5.55 -12.06 2.10
CA GLY A 143 5.11 -12.42 3.45
C GLY A 143 3.77 -13.14 3.50
N GLY A 144 2.95 -13.00 2.48
CA GLY A 144 1.68 -13.73 2.39
C GLY A 144 0.75 -13.43 3.55
N SER A 145 0.44 -14.43 4.36
CA SER A 145 -0.42 -14.30 5.55
C SER A 145 0.31 -13.87 6.82
N HIS A 146 1.64 -13.74 6.79
CA HIS A 146 2.43 -13.28 7.93
C HIS A 146 2.58 -11.77 7.87
N PHE A 147 2.03 -11.04 8.86
CA PHE A 147 1.98 -9.58 8.81
C PHE A 147 1.97 -8.97 10.21
N PHE A 148 2.21 -7.67 10.25
CA PHE A 148 1.92 -6.79 11.37
C PHE A 148 1.09 -5.60 10.90
N ILE A 149 0.50 -4.87 11.85
CA ILE A 149 -0.17 -3.58 11.60
C ILE A 149 0.56 -2.47 12.32
N GLY A 150 0.44 -1.25 11.83
CA GLY A 150 1.26 -0.14 12.31
C GLY A 150 0.52 1.09 12.79
N ASN A 151 1.22 1.82 13.64
CA ASN A 151 1.12 3.17 14.12
C ASN A 151 0.06 3.44 15.17
N TYR A 152 -1.21 3.09 14.97
CA TYR A 152 -2.27 3.55 15.85
C TYR A 152 -3.10 2.41 16.41
N GLU A 153 -3.35 2.47 17.72
CA GLU A 153 -4.41 1.68 18.32
C GLU A 153 -5.73 2.42 18.14
N ASN A 154 -6.65 1.85 17.36
CA ASN A 154 -7.95 2.41 17.02
C ASN A 154 -8.94 1.30 16.67
N GLY A 155 -10.17 1.65 16.33
CA GLY A 155 -11.22 0.66 16.05
C GLY A 155 -10.87 -0.32 14.93
N LEU A 156 -10.11 0.10 13.89
CA LEU A 156 -9.67 -0.78 12.81
C LEU A 156 -8.58 -1.75 13.31
N SER A 157 -7.58 -1.26 14.04
CA SER A 157 -6.55 -2.13 14.60
C SER A 157 -7.12 -3.13 15.58
N ASP A 158 -8.13 -2.75 16.38
CA ASP A 158 -8.81 -3.66 17.30
C ASP A 158 -9.61 -4.73 16.55
N HIS A 159 -10.28 -4.35 15.44
CA HIS A 159 -10.95 -5.30 14.56
C HIS A 159 -9.95 -6.33 14.00
N ILE A 160 -8.82 -5.87 13.44
CA ILE A 160 -7.80 -6.75 12.87
C ILE A 160 -7.17 -7.65 13.93
N LYS A 161 -6.85 -7.11 15.12
CA LYS A 161 -6.35 -7.90 16.29
C LYS A 161 -7.35 -8.98 16.71
N GLY A 162 -8.63 -8.67 16.69
CA GLY A 162 -9.69 -9.64 17.00
C GLY A 162 -9.74 -10.81 16.01
N LEU A 163 -9.40 -10.57 14.73
CA LEU A 163 -9.39 -11.61 13.70
C LEU A 163 -8.10 -12.45 13.68
N PHE A 164 -6.96 -11.84 13.98
CA PHE A 164 -5.63 -12.43 13.72
C PHE A 164 -4.67 -12.38 14.91
N ASN A 165 -5.05 -11.74 16.00
CA ASN A 165 -4.15 -11.53 17.16
C ASN A 165 -2.77 -10.94 16.76
N CYS A 166 -2.73 -10.08 15.71
CA CYS A 166 -1.49 -9.53 15.18
C CYS A 166 -0.95 -8.40 16.06
N PRO A 167 0.39 -8.17 16.05
CA PRO A 167 0.99 -7.07 16.80
C PRO A 167 0.72 -5.71 16.13
N VAL A 168 0.67 -4.66 16.95
CA VAL A 168 0.79 -3.26 16.50
C VAL A 168 2.23 -2.82 16.69
N VAL A 169 2.84 -2.31 15.63
CA VAL A 169 4.26 -1.94 15.61
C VAL A 169 4.39 -0.48 15.21
N GLN A 170 5.31 0.25 15.83
CA GLN A 170 5.64 1.60 15.36
C GLN A 170 6.34 1.50 14.00
N THR A 171 5.70 2.03 12.97
CA THR A 171 6.27 2.09 11.62
C THR A 171 6.77 3.50 11.29
N PRO A 172 7.68 3.66 10.31
CA PRO A 172 7.99 4.96 9.73
C PRO A 172 6.76 5.71 9.22
N PHE A 173 6.94 6.94 8.75
CA PHE A 173 5.91 7.70 8.07
C PHE A 173 5.30 6.87 6.92
N ASN A 174 3.98 6.94 6.78
CA ASN A 174 3.20 6.36 5.71
C ASN A 174 1.83 7.06 5.64
N ASP A 175 1.05 6.79 4.63
CA ASP A 175 -0.23 7.45 4.40
C ASP A 175 -1.24 7.32 5.56
N SER A 176 -1.21 6.20 6.33
CA SER A 176 -2.13 6.04 7.46
C SER A 176 -1.94 7.11 8.55
N VAL A 177 -0.74 7.67 8.67
CA VAL A 177 -0.44 8.77 9.60
C VAL A 177 -1.22 10.03 9.20
N ILE A 178 -1.27 10.32 7.92
CA ILE A 178 -2.01 11.50 7.40
C ILE A 178 -3.52 11.34 7.64
N PHE A 179 -4.09 10.16 7.32
CA PHE A 179 -5.51 9.90 7.58
C PHE A 179 -5.89 10.08 9.05
N ASN A 180 -5.11 9.48 9.97
CA ASN A 180 -5.37 9.62 11.41
C ASN A 180 -5.23 11.07 11.89
N ASN A 181 -4.26 11.84 11.38
CA ASN A 181 -4.09 13.26 11.72
C ASN A 181 -5.27 14.12 11.23
N ASN A 182 -6.00 13.66 10.22
CA ASN A 182 -7.22 14.30 9.69
C ASN A 182 -8.53 13.71 10.26
N GLY A 183 -8.44 12.91 11.34
CA GLY A 183 -9.60 12.37 12.04
C GLY A 183 -10.24 11.14 11.38
N ILE A 184 -9.61 10.54 10.38
CA ILE A 184 -10.05 9.33 9.70
C ILE A 184 -9.36 8.13 10.33
N ILE A 185 -10.15 7.15 10.82
CA ILE A 185 -9.60 5.91 11.39
C ILE A 185 -8.77 5.19 10.32
N SER A 186 -7.48 4.99 10.58
CA SER A 186 -6.59 4.31 9.64
C SER A 186 -5.52 3.49 10.34
N THR A 187 -5.10 2.41 9.70
CA THR A 187 -3.91 1.66 10.07
C THR A 187 -3.17 1.18 8.81
N VAL A 188 -1.86 1.00 8.92
CA VAL A 188 -1.05 0.39 7.86
C VAL A 188 -0.92 -1.10 8.11
N ILE A 189 -0.91 -1.90 7.04
CA ILE A 189 -0.68 -3.34 7.08
C ILE A 189 0.53 -3.71 6.22
N ASN A 190 1.49 -4.42 6.84
CA ASN A 190 2.75 -4.82 6.23
C ASN A 190 2.94 -6.35 6.36
N PRO A 191 2.71 -7.13 5.31
CA PRO A 191 3.17 -8.51 5.27
C PRO A 191 4.69 -8.58 5.17
N LEU A 192 5.30 -9.45 5.94
CA LEU A 192 6.74 -9.71 5.89
C LEU A 192 6.98 -11.22 5.90
N PRO A 193 8.02 -11.70 5.19
CA PRO A 193 8.34 -13.11 5.18
C PRO A 193 8.76 -13.59 6.59
N PRO A 194 8.51 -14.87 6.89
CA PRO A 194 9.08 -15.51 8.07
C PRO A 194 10.59 -15.39 8.09
N LEU A 195 11.14 -15.10 9.25
CA LEU A 195 12.59 -15.12 9.45
C LEU A 195 13.07 -16.57 9.50
N GLU A 196 14.04 -16.93 8.66
CA GLU A 196 14.65 -18.25 8.71
C GLU A 196 15.41 -18.46 10.03
N LYS A 197 15.18 -19.60 10.70
CA LYS A 197 15.65 -19.85 12.09
C LYS A 197 17.16 -19.67 12.28
N GLU A 198 17.98 -20.00 11.26
CA GLU A 198 19.44 -19.85 11.35
C GLU A 198 19.90 -18.38 11.25
N GLU A 199 19.18 -17.55 10.53
CA GLU A 199 19.45 -16.12 10.42
C GLU A 199 18.92 -15.31 11.62
N SER A 200 17.88 -15.79 12.29
CA SER A 200 17.20 -15.07 13.37
C SER A 200 18.13 -14.75 14.54
N ILE A 201 18.98 -15.72 14.94
CA ILE A 201 19.89 -15.57 16.08
C ILE A 201 20.99 -14.56 15.79
N ILE A 202 21.52 -14.54 14.56
CA ILE A 202 22.60 -13.62 14.16
C ILE A 202 22.05 -12.22 13.88
N LYS A 203 20.91 -12.12 13.19
CA LYS A 203 20.31 -10.83 12.83
C LYS A 203 19.68 -10.12 14.04
N SER A 204 19.06 -10.83 14.98
CA SER A 204 18.53 -10.24 16.22
C SER A 204 19.65 -9.70 17.11
N PHE A 205 20.80 -10.39 17.17
CA PHE A 205 21.96 -9.97 17.93
C PHE A 205 22.64 -8.72 17.37
N LEU A 206 22.65 -8.57 16.03
CA LEU A 206 23.31 -7.46 15.34
C LEU A 206 22.45 -6.18 15.26
N ARG A 207 21.12 -6.29 15.32
CA ARG A 207 20.23 -5.17 14.98
C ARG A 207 19.60 -4.42 16.14
N ARG A 208 19.69 -4.91 17.39
CA ARG A 208 19.04 -4.31 18.56
C ARG A 208 17.56 -3.95 18.38
N THR A 209 16.89 -4.52 17.37
CA THR A 209 15.47 -4.32 17.11
C THR A 209 14.67 -5.36 17.89
N PRO A 210 13.56 -5.00 18.53
CA PRO A 210 12.67 -5.98 19.16
C PRO A 210 12.20 -7.00 18.12
N GLU A 211 12.16 -8.27 18.50
CA GLU A 211 11.62 -9.34 17.68
C GLU A 211 10.12 -9.08 17.51
N VAL A 212 9.68 -8.87 16.26
CA VAL A 212 8.27 -8.73 15.93
C VAL A 212 7.77 -10.06 15.41
N LEU A 213 6.72 -10.55 16.05
CA LEU A 213 6.09 -11.81 15.71
C LEU A 213 4.83 -11.54 14.87
N SER A 214 4.57 -12.38 13.87
CA SER A 214 3.28 -12.42 13.18
C SER A 214 2.18 -12.91 14.13
N HIS A 215 0.92 -12.80 13.68
CA HIS A 215 -0.27 -13.26 14.41
C HIS A 215 -0.23 -14.73 14.89
N ASP A 216 0.55 -15.57 14.23
CA ASP A 216 0.73 -16.99 14.54
C ASP A 216 1.99 -17.28 15.38
N GLY A 217 2.69 -16.23 15.83
CA GLY A 217 3.93 -16.33 16.59
C GLY A 217 5.18 -16.53 15.75
N THR A 218 5.08 -16.47 14.44
CA THR A 218 6.24 -16.60 13.53
C THR A 218 7.08 -15.31 13.55
N PRO A 219 8.40 -15.36 13.81
CA PRO A 219 9.27 -14.21 13.69
C PRO A 219 9.30 -13.67 12.26
N LEU A 220 9.22 -12.33 12.11
CA LEU A 220 9.19 -11.66 10.82
C LEU A 220 10.55 -11.12 10.40
N ASP A 221 10.90 -11.27 9.11
CA ASP A 221 12.14 -10.72 8.55
C ASP A 221 11.95 -9.25 8.13
N PHE A 222 12.45 -8.36 8.96
CA PHE A 222 12.46 -6.91 8.71
C PHE A 222 13.52 -6.47 7.70
N SER A 223 14.36 -7.36 7.18
CA SER A 223 15.43 -6.97 6.26
C SER A 223 14.92 -6.36 4.96
N ILE A 224 13.73 -6.73 4.55
CA ILE A 224 13.08 -6.23 3.33
C ILE A 224 12.80 -4.73 3.40
N LEU A 225 12.52 -4.19 4.60
CA LEU A 225 12.27 -2.77 4.81
C LEU A 225 13.50 -1.89 4.50
N TYR A 226 14.72 -2.47 4.62
CA TYR A 226 15.95 -1.76 4.28
C TYR A 226 16.23 -1.69 2.78
N ASN A 227 15.41 -2.36 1.97
CA ASN A 227 15.52 -2.30 0.51
C ASN A 227 14.77 -1.10 -0.07
N CYS A 228 13.80 -0.54 0.67
CA CYS A 228 13.02 0.62 0.25
C CYS A 228 13.95 1.76 -0.19
N HIS A 229 13.54 2.52 -1.20
CA HIS A 229 14.27 3.64 -1.79
C HIS A 229 15.67 3.27 -2.37
N SER A 230 15.99 2.00 -2.50
CA SER A 230 17.27 1.53 -3.03
C SER A 230 17.09 0.61 -4.25
N VAL A 231 18.16 0.43 -5.03
CA VAL A 231 18.17 -0.51 -6.17
C VAL A 231 17.93 -1.97 -5.77
N LYS A 232 17.90 -2.26 -4.46
CA LYS A 232 17.59 -3.59 -3.93
C LYS A 232 16.09 -3.87 -3.85
N ASP A 233 15.26 -2.84 -3.96
CA ASP A 233 13.80 -3.02 -4.11
C ASP A 233 13.49 -3.41 -5.55
N SER A 234 13.76 -4.65 -5.88
CA SER A 234 13.66 -5.24 -7.21
C SER A 234 12.55 -6.30 -7.26
N LEU A 235 12.26 -6.79 -8.45
CA LEU A 235 11.28 -7.86 -8.66
C LEU A 235 11.57 -9.14 -7.86
N ASP A 236 12.83 -9.37 -7.45
CA ASP A 236 13.21 -10.50 -6.60
C ASP A 236 12.77 -10.35 -5.15
N THR A 237 12.36 -9.13 -4.74
CA THR A 237 11.87 -8.86 -3.37
C THR A 237 10.39 -9.17 -3.20
N ILE A 238 9.68 -9.49 -4.27
CA ILE A 238 8.24 -9.78 -4.25
C ILE A 238 7.95 -11.20 -4.72
N ASP A 239 6.83 -11.76 -4.28
CA ASP A 239 6.34 -13.08 -4.70
C ASP A 239 4.84 -13.00 -5.05
N PRO A 240 4.45 -13.27 -6.31
CA PRO A 240 3.05 -13.25 -6.72
C PRO A 240 2.14 -14.18 -5.92
N LYS A 241 2.67 -15.28 -5.37
CA LYS A 241 1.90 -16.19 -4.52
C LYS A 241 1.65 -15.56 -3.15
N ASP A 242 2.64 -14.94 -2.55
CA ASP A 242 2.48 -14.20 -1.30
C ASP A 242 1.49 -13.05 -1.45
N MET A 243 1.56 -12.30 -2.56
CA MET A 243 0.59 -11.25 -2.90
C MET A 243 -0.84 -11.81 -2.96
N GLN A 244 -1.03 -12.95 -3.63
CA GLN A 244 -2.33 -13.62 -3.69
C GLN A 244 -2.79 -14.07 -2.30
N ASP A 245 -1.95 -14.76 -1.55
CA ASP A 245 -2.26 -15.24 -0.20
C ASP A 245 -2.60 -14.07 0.75
N PHE A 246 -1.93 -12.94 0.64
CA PHE A 246 -2.25 -11.74 1.40
C PHE A 246 -3.66 -11.24 1.09
N VAL A 247 -4.02 -11.06 -0.16
CA VAL A 247 -5.37 -10.60 -0.52
C VAL A 247 -6.43 -11.61 -0.09
N GLU A 248 -6.28 -12.89 -0.46
CA GLU A 248 -7.31 -13.89 -0.26
C GLU A 248 -7.49 -14.32 1.20
N LYS A 249 -6.39 -14.46 1.97
CA LYS A 249 -6.43 -15.00 3.33
C LYS A 249 -6.48 -13.93 4.43
N VAL A 250 -5.96 -12.74 4.14
CA VAL A 250 -5.88 -11.65 5.12
C VAL A 250 -6.90 -10.57 4.80
N VAL A 251 -6.76 -9.90 3.64
CA VAL A 251 -7.56 -8.73 3.31
C VAL A 251 -9.05 -9.09 3.21
N MET A 252 -9.39 -10.18 2.52
CA MET A 252 -10.79 -10.60 2.38
C MET A 252 -11.43 -10.96 3.72
N LYS A 253 -10.65 -11.46 4.69
CA LYS A 253 -11.14 -11.72 6.05
C LYS A 253 -11.32 -10.42 6.86
N ILE A 254 -10.49 -9.40 6.67
CA ILE A 254 -10.68 -8.08 7.28
C ILE A 254 -11.95 -7.40 6.72
N LEU A 255 -12.22 -7.62 5.45
CA LEU A 255 -13.37 -7.02 4.75
C LEU A 255 -14.69 -7.76 4.99
N SER A 256 -14.66 -8.99 5.49
CA SER A 256 -15.90 -9.74 5.80
C SER A 256 -16.58 -9.20 7.06
#